data_9c30d16f55dea04d8188e7a79722078b
#
_entry.id   9c30d16f55dea04d8188e7a79722078b
#
_cell.length_a   1.000
_cell.length_b   1.000
_cell.length_c   1.000
_cell.angle_alpha   90.00
_cell.angle_beta   90.00
_cell.angle_gamma   90.00
#
_symmetry.space_group_name_H-M   'P 1'
#
loop_
_entity.id
_entity.type
_entity.pdbx_description
1 polymer ?
#
loop_
_entity_poly.entity_id
_entity_poly.type
_entity_poly.pdbx_seq_one_letter_code
_entity_poly.pdbx_strand_id
1 'polypeptide(L)'
;GAQAAGEDAEGAAREALEEDAKVGVKRTAREIAEEAKRVGRRRRTEILDLALELCAAWLRDLAALASGAEEVVFNRDRLDLLHSQAAGIDAAHARGAAELVQETRRAFDLNVSEELALEALFFRLERLLA
;
A
#
# COMPACT_ATOMS: atom_id res chain seq x y z
N GLY A 1 22.84 -58.08 22.37
CA GLY A 1 23.43 -57.75 23.66
C GLY A 1 23.24 -56.26 24.03
N ALA A 2 23.74 -55.89 25.17
CA ALA A 2 23.65 -54.50 25.68
C ALA A 2 24.31 -53.46 24.75
N GLN A 3 25.35 -53.87 24.04
CA GLN A 3 26.04 -52.99 23.10
C GLN A 3 25.20 -52.66 21.87
N ALA A 4 24.49 -53.61 21.30
CA ALA A 4 23.60 -53.44 20.18
C ALA A 4 22.40 -52.54 20.55
N ALA A 5 21.82 -52.70 21.78
CA ALA A 5 20.76 -51.85 22.26
C ALA A 5 21.20 -50.40 22.46
N GLY A 6 22.45 -50.16 22.91
CA GLY A 6 23.02 -48.85 23.03
C GLY A 6 23.24 -48.15 21.67
N GLU A 7 23.72 -48.90 20.69
CA GLU A 7 23.90 -48.38 19.32
C GLU A 7 22.57 -48.01 18.67
N ASP A 8 21.54 -48.85 18.83
CA ASP A 8 20.20 -48.56 18.32
C ASP A 8 19.58 -47.29 18.97
N ALA A 9 19.79 -47.12 20.29
CA ALA A 9 19.32 -45.92 21.00
C ALA A 9 20.04 -44.67 20.55
N GLU A 10 21.34 -44.72 20.30
CA GLU A 10 22.12 -43.59 19.75
C GLU A 10 21.66 -43.24 18.33
N GLY A 11 21.41 -44.26 17.49
CA GLY A 11 20.92 -44.07 16.13
C GLY A 11 19.52 -43.39 16.14
N ALA A 12 18.62 -43.86 16.99
CA ALA A 12 17.28 -43.28 17.12
C ALA A 12 17.33 -41.82 17.62
N ALA A 13 18.20 -41.54 18.60
CA ALA A 13 18.38 -40.18 19.11
C ALA A 13 18.94 -39.23 18.02
N ARG A 14 19.87 -39.73 17.18
CA ARG A 14 20.45 -38.95 16.09
C ARG A 14 19.40 -38.63 15.02
N GLU A 15 18.58 -39.63 14.65
CA GLU A 15 17.50 -39.44 13.68
C GLU A 15 16.46 -38.44 14.18
N ALA A 16 16.13 -38.48 15.47
CA ALA A 16 15.20 -37.54 16.07
C ALA A 16 15.75 -36.10 16.00
N LEU A 17 17.04 -35.91 16.29
CA LEU A 17 17.70 -34.59 16.18
C LEU A 17 17.72 -34.07 14.73
N GLU A 18 17.96 -34.97 13.78
CA GLU A 18 17.94 -34.61 12.34
C GLU A 18 16.53 -34.17 11.90
N GLU A 19 15.49 -34.89 12.34
CA GLU A 19 14.10 -34.52 12.05
C GLU A 19 13.72 -33.18 12.67
N ASP A 20 14.11 -32.93 13.92
CA ASP A 20 13.87 -31.67 14.61
C ASP A 20 14.58 -30.51 13.89
N ALA A 21 15.82 -30.73 13.43
CA ALA A 21 16.55 -29.75 12.67
C ALA A 21 15.88 -29.44 11.33
N LYS A 22 15.37 -30.44 10.61
CA LYS A 22 14.62 -30.23 9.35
C LYS A 22 13.33 -29.46 9.55
N VAL A 23 12.58 -29.79 10.62
CA VAL A 23 11.35 -29.07 10.96
C VAL A 23 11.66 -27.63 11.34
N GLY A 24 12.72 -27.37 12.11
CA GLY A 24 13.18 -26.05 12.47
C GLY A 24 13.56 -25.23 11.23
N VAL A 25 14.29 -25.81 10.27
CA VAL A 25 14.65 -25.14 9.01
C VAL A 25 13.41 -24.80 8.19
N LYS A 26 12.43 -25.71 8.09
CA LYS A 26 11.18 -25.46 7.37
C LYS A 26 10.37 -24.33 7.99
N ARG A 27 10.28 -24.28 9.32
CA ARG A 27 9.58 -23.19 10.05
C ARG A 27 10.30 -21.86 9.79
N THR A 28 11.61 -21.82 9.88
CA THR A 28 12.41 -20.61 9.63
C THR A 28 12.22 -20.11 8.20
N ALA A 29 12.25 -21.00 7.21
CA ALA A 29 12.01 -20.61 5.81
C ALA A 29 10.61 -20.06 5.60
N ARG A 30 9.59 -20.66 6.25
CA ARG A 30 8.21 -20.16 6.20
C ARG A 30 8.08 -18.80 6.86
N GLU A 31 8.70 -18.61 8.02
CA GLU A 31 8.70 -17.33 8.74
C GLU A 31 9.35 -16.24 7.92
N ILE A 32 10.48 -16.52 7.28
CA ILE A 32 11.15 -15.57 6.37
C ILE A 32 10.25 -15.21 5.20
N ALA A 33 9.59 -16.21 4.58
CA ALA A 33 8.70 -15.99 3.46
C ALA A 33 7.48 -15.14 3.86
N GLU A 34 6.90 -15.41 5.03
CA GLU A 34 5.78 -14.63 5.57
C GLU A 34 6.19 -13.19 5.88
N GLU A 35 7.37 -13.00 6.48
CA GLU A 35 7.90 -11.68 6.76
C GLU A 35 8.16 -10.91 5.47
N ALA A 36 8.74 -11.55 4.46
CA ALA A 36 8.97 -10.94 3.15
C ALA A 36 7.65 -10.49 2.52
N LYS A 37 6.59 -11.28 2.62
CA LYS A 37 5.25 -10.91 2.13
C LYS A 37 4.68 -9.71 2.88
N ARG A 38 4.82 -9.68 4.22
CA ARG A 38 4.35 -8.55 5.04
C ARG A 38 5.09 -7.27 4.68
N VAL A 39 6.41 -7.33 4.55
CA VAL A 39 7.24 -6.18 4.16
C VAL A 39 6.84 -5.69 2.77
N GLY A 40 6.65 -6.61 1.82
CA GLY A 40 6.22 -6.26 0.47
C GLY A 40 4.85 -5.59 0.42
N ARG A 41 3.88 -6.10 1.20
CA ARG A 41 2.55 -5.49 1.30
C ARG A 41 2.60 -4.10 1.93
N ARG A 42 3.36 -3.95 3.02
CA ARG A 42 3.52 -2.67 3.71
C ARG A 42 4.13 -1.63 2.77
N ARG A 43 5.18 -2.00 2.04
CA ARG A 43 5.84 -1.12 1.08
C ARG A 43 4.90 -0.71 -0.05
N ARG A 44 4.11 -1.63 -0.57
CA ARG A 44 3.10 -1.33 -1.59
C ARG A 44 2.06 -0.35 -1.07
N THR A 45 1.55 -0.56 0.14
CA THR A 45 0.58 0.33 0.78
C THR A 45 1.17 1.72 0.99
N GLU A 46 2.42 1.82 1.43
CA GLU A 46 3.11 3.11 1.59
C GLU A 46 3.25 3.86 0.27
N ILE A 47 3.60 3.16 -0.80
CA ILE A 47 3.72 3.75 -2.15
C ILE A 47 2.36 4.23 -2.65
N LEU A 48 1.32 3.43 -2.49
CA LEU A 48 -0.05 3.81 -2.86
C LEU A 48 -0.53 5.01 -2.06
N ASP A 49 -0.28 5.02 -0.76
CA ASP A 49 -0.65 6.14 0.10
C ASP A 49 0.03 7.44 -0.34
N LEU A 50 1.32 7.39 -0.63
CA LEU A 50 2.06 8.55 -1.13
C LEU A 50 1.52 9.02 -2.49
N ALA A 51 1.24 8.09 -3.40
CA ALA A 51 0.68 8.43 -4.71
C ALA A 51 -0.67 9.12 -4.57
N LEU A 52 -1.52 8.64 -3.69
CA LEU A 52 -2.82 9.25 -3.42
C LEU A 52 -2.67 10.61 -2.74
N GLU A 53 -1.72 10.77 -1.83
CA GLU A 53 -1.42 12.06 -1.20
C GLU A 53 -1.02 13.11 -2.25
N LEU A 54 -0.14 12.74 -3.16
CA LEU A 54 0.28 13.64 -4.26
C LEU A 54 -0.88 13.96 -5.20
N CYS A 55 -1.72 12.97 -5.49
CA CYS A 55 -2.92 13.17 -6.30
C CYS A 55 -3.90 14.15 -5.62
N ALA A 56 -4.14 14.00 -4.33
CA ALA A 56 -4.99 14.90 -3.58
C ALA A 56 -4.44 16.33 -3.55
N ALA A 57 -3.12 16.48 -3.39
CA ALA A 57 -2.46 17.79 -3.44
C ALA A 57 -2.66 18.46 -4.81
N TRP A 58 -2.50 17.70 -5.89
CA TRP A 58 -2.73 18.19 -7.24
C TRP A 58 -4.18 18.67 -7.45
N LEU A 59 -5.15 17.86 -7.02
CA LEU A 59 -6.56 18.22 -7.12
C LEU A 59 -6.92 19.45 -6.29
N ARG A 60 -6.32 19.63 -5.12
CA ARG A 60 -6.49 20.84 -4.31
C ARG A 60 -5.90 22.06 -5.01
N ASP A 61 -4.75 21.90 -5.67
CA ASP A 61 -4.16 22.97 -6.47
C ASP A 61 -5.07 23.37 -7.62
N LEU A 62 -5.67 22.43 -8.33
CA LEU A 62 -6.65 22.71 -9.38
C LEU A 62 -7.86 23.46 -8.82
N ALA A 63 -8.35 23.07 -7.67
CA ALA A 63 -9.44 23.76 -7.00
C ALA A 63 -9.06 25.20 -6.63
N ALA A 64 -7.85 25.40 -6.11
CA ALA A 64 -7.33 26.71 -5.76
C ALA A 64 -7.29 27.63 -6.98
N LEU A 65 -6.71 27.15 -8.08
CA LEU A 65 -6.62 27.93 -9.34
C LEU A 65 -8.02 28.23 -9.90
N ALA A 66 -8.90 27.23 -9.92
CA ALA A 66 -10.27 27.42 -10.40
C ALA A 66 -11.06 28.42 -9.54
N SER A 67 -10.68 28.61 -8.29
CA SER A 67 -11.26 29.59 -7.36
C SER A 67 -10.53 30.93 -7.36
N GLY A 68 -9.46 31.10 -8.13
CA GLY A 68 -8.68 32.33 -8.16
C GLY A 68 -7.69 32.50 -7.01
N ALA A 69 -7.32 31.40 -6.32
CA ALA A 69 -6.42 31.41 -5.16
C ALA A 69 -5.04 30.83 -5.51
N GLU A 70 -4.39 31.36 -6.52
CA GLU A 70 -3.07 30.90 -6.98
C GLU A 70 -2.03 30.90 -5.86
N GLU A 71 -2.10 31.83 -4.93
CA GLU A 71 -1.14 32.00 -3.84
C GLU A 71 -1.05 30.80 -2.90
N VAL A 72 -2.06 29.93 -2.84
CA VAL A 72 -2.06 28.75 -1.99
C VAL A 72 -1.67 27.45 -2.72
N VAL A 73 -1.30 27.55 -3.99
CA VAL A 73 -0.87 26.39 -4.77
C VAL A 73 0.41 25.79 -4.21
N PHE A 74 0.41 24.48 -3.99
CA PHE A 74 1.55 23.73 -3.49
C PHE A 74 2.58 23.41 -4.57
N ASN A 75 2.12 22.93 -5.73
CA ASN A 75 2.99 22.52 -6.84
C ASN A 75 3.37 23.73 -7.74
N ARG A 76 4.07 24.69 -7.18
CA ARG A 76 4.40 25.94 -7.87
C ARG A 76 5.31 25.77 -9.07
N ASP A 77 6.09 24.72 -9.12
CA ASP A 77 6.96 24.36 -10.25
C ASP A 77 6.16 23.85 -11.47
N ARG A 78 4.87 23.60 -11.30
CA ARG A 78 3.98 23.09 -12.34
C ARG A 78 2.79 24.02 -12.63
N LEU A 79 2.93 25.32 -12.36
CA LEU A 79 1.83 26.27 -12.51
C LEU A 79 1.24 26.30 -13.91
N ASP A 80 2.07 26.24 -14.96
CA ASP A 80 1.58 26.28 -16.34
C ASP A 80 0.66 25.10 -16.64
N LEU A 81 1.05 23.89 -16.23
CA LEU A 81 0.24 22.71 -16.41
C LEU A 81 -1.04 22.77 -15.56
N LEU A 82 -0.93 23.23 -14.32
CA LEU A 82 -2.08 23.38 -13.43
C LEU A 82 -3.08 24.38 -14.00
N HIS A 83 -2.64 25.53 -14.50
CA HIS A 83 -3.53 26.51 -15.14
C HIS A 83 -4.24 25.91 -16.35
N SER A 84 -3.52 25.16 -17.18
CA SER A 84 -4.10 24.49 -18.34
C SER A 84 -5.21 23.52 -17.95
N GLN A 85 -5.00 22.72 -16.91
CA GLN A 85 -5.99 21.76 -16.43
C GLN A 85 -7.15 22.44 -15.69
N ALA A 86 -6.86 23.45 -14.90
CA ALA A 86 -7.87 24.17 -14.11
C ALA A 86 -8.88 24.92 -14.98
N ALA A 87 -8.51 25.32 -16.20
CA ALA A 87 -9.38 26.03 -17.12
C ALA A 87 -10.65 25.24 -17.48
N GLY A 88 -10.60 23.91 -17.43
CA GLY A 88 -11.73 23.05 -17.78
C GLY A 88 -12.40 22.37 -16.60
N ILE A 89 -12.09 22.74 -15.36
CA ILE A 89 -12.60 22.04 -14.18
C ILE A 89 -13.36 22.99 -13.25
N ASP A 90 -14.44 22.48 -12.67
CA ASP A 90 -15.19 23.18 -11.62
C ASP A 90 -14.45 23.04 -10.29
N ALA A 91 -14.27 24.15 -9.55
CA ALA A 91 -13.54 24.17 -8.29
C ALA A 91 -14.16 23.24 -7.23
N ALA A 92 -15.49 23.19 -7.16
CA ALA A 92 -16.18 22.32 -6.20
C ALA A 92 -15.97 20.84 -6.55
N HIS A 93 -15.98 20.49 -7.84
CA HIS A 93 -15.70 19.14 -8.29
C HIS A 93 -14.25 18.74 -7.99
N ALA A 94 -13.29 19.64 -8.19
CA ALA A 94 -11.89 19.37 -7.86
C ALA A 94 -11.70 19.15 -6.34
N ARG A 95 -12.36 19.95 -5.50
CA ARG A 95 -12.34 19.75 -4.04
C ARG A 95 -12.97 18.42 -3.64
N GLY A 96 -14.11 18.09 -4.23
CA GLY A 96 -14.78 16.82 -4.00
C GLY A 96 -13.91 15.62 -4.40
N ALA A 97 -13.21 15.73 -5.53
CA ALA A 97 -12.26 14.71 -5.99
C ALA A 97 -11.11 14.52 -4.98
N ALA A 98 -10.54 15.62 -4.48
CA ALA A 98 -9.48 15.56 -3.46
C ALA A 98 -9.98 14.86 -2.18
N GLU A 99 -11.21 15.12 -1.75
CA GLU A 99 -11.81 14.45 -0.60
C GLU A 99 -12.01 12.96 -0.83
N LEU A 100 -12.45 12.55 -2.02
CA LEU A 100 -12.58 11.12 -2.36
C LEU A 100 -11.23 10.40 -2.26
N VAL A 101 -10.16 11.05 -2.72
CA VAL A 101 -8.80 10.50 -2.60
C VAL A 101 -8.41 10.35 -1.13
N GLN A 102 -8.68 11.36 -0.29
CA GLN A 102 -8.37 11.30 1.13
C GLN A 102 -9.20 10.23 1.86
N GLU A 103 -10.46 10.04 1.51
CA GLU A 103 -11.28 8.96 2.05
C GLU A 103 -10.69 7.58 1.71
N THR A 104 -10.19 7.41 0.49
CA THR A 104 -9.55 6.17 0.07
C THR A 104 -8.28 5.91 0.86
N ARG A 105 -7.48 6.93 1.13
CA ARG A 105 -6.29 6.81 2.00
C ARG A 105 -6.67 6.35 3.41
N ARG A 106 -7.72 6.93 3.99
CA ARG A 106 -8.22 6.53 5.30
C ARG A 106 -8.74 5.09 5.29
N ALA A 107 -9.35 4.66 4.21
CA ALA A 107 -9.84 3.29 4.07
C ALA A 107 -8.72 2.25 4.14
N PHE A 108 -7.52 2.57 3.65
CA PHE A 108 -6.37 1.66 3.74
C PHE A 108 -6.00 1.34 5.19
N ASP A 109 -6.20 2.27 6.13
CA ASP A 109 -5.93 2.08 7.55
C ASP A 109 -6.97 1.16 8.22
N LEU A 110 -8.11 0.95 7.58
CA LEU A 110 -9.20 0.12 8.09
C LEU A 110 -9.16 -1.32 7.59
N ASN A 111 -8.02 -1.74 7.05
CA ASN A 111 -7.80 -3.10 6.58
C ASN A 111 -8.79 -3.55 5.48
N VAL A 112 -9.21 -2.64 4.62
CA VAL A 112 -10.02 -2.94 3.44
C VAL A 112 -9.12 -3.39 2.27
N SER A 113 -9.71 -4.06 1.28
CA SER A 113 -8.99 -4.42 0.05
C SER A 113 -8.54 -3.16 -0.69
N GLU A 114 -7.23 -3.02 -0.91
CA GLU A 114 -6.66 -1.91 -1.68
C GLU A 114 -7.23 -1.86 -3.09
N GLU A 115 -7.33 -3.02 -3.75
CA GLU A 115 -7.86 -3.13 -5.10
C GLU A 115 -9.30 -2.63 -5.18
N LEU A 116 -10.17 -3.07 -4.29
CA LEU A 116 -11.56 -2.63 -4.26
C LEU A 116 -11.69 -1.15 -3.92
N ALA A 117 -10.86 -0.66 -2.99
CA ALA A 117 -10.86 0.75 -2.62
C ALA A 117 -10.45 1.64 -3.80
N LEU A 118 -9.43 1.23 -4.56
CA LEU A 118 -8.98 1.95 -5.75
C LEU A 118 -10.00 1.90 -6.89
N GLU A 119 -10.63 0.76 -7.13
CA GLU A 119 -11.69 0.63 -8.13
C GLU A 119 -12.86 1.55 -7.80
N ALA A 120 -13.28 1.59 -6.55
CA ALA A 120 -14.34 2.48 -6.10
C ALA A 120 -13.95 3.95 -6.26
N LEU A 121 -12.70 4.30 -5.95
CA LEU A 121 -12.18 5.65 -6.12
C LEU A 121 -12.23 6.07 -7.59
N PHE A 122 -11.69 5.28 -8.49
CA PHE A 122 -11.64 5.62 -9.91
C PHE A 122 -13.04 5.75 -10.50
N PHE A 123 -13.96 4.89 -10.13
CA PHE A 123 -15.35 4.97 -10.55
C PHE A 123 -15.99 6.30 -10.10
N ARG A 124 -15.79 6.69 -8.86
CA ARG A 124 -16.34 7.93 -8.30
C ARG A 124 -15.70 9.17 -8.91
N LEU A 125 -14.37 9.14 -9.11
CA LEU A 125 -13.65 10.24 -9.76
C LEU A 125 -14.14 10.45 -11.20
N GLU A 126 -14.30 9.37 -11.94
CA GLU A 126 -14.80 9.43 -13.31
C GLU A 126 -16.17 10.10 -13.36
N ARG A 127 -17.07 9.74 -12.47
CA ARG A 127 -18.39 10.34 -12.40
C ARG A 127 -18.38 11.80 -11.96
N LEU A 128 -17.50 12.15 -11.04
CA LEU A 128 -17.41 13.51 -10.48
C LEU A 128 -16.77 14.49 -11.47
N LEU A 129 -15.76 14.04 -12.20
CA LEU A 129 -14.95 14.88 -13.09
C LEU A 129 -15.41 14.85 -14.54
N ALA A 130 -16.36 13.99 -14.89
CA ALA A 130 -16.96 13.96 -16.23
C ALA A 130 -17.90 15.19 -16.49
#